data_4eb8eb55cf42bc66f242e6b1c0509c59
#
_entry.id   4eb8eb55cf42bc66f242e6b1c0509c59
#
_cell.length_a   1.000
_cell.length_b   1.000
_cell.length_c   1.000
_cell.angle_alpha   90.00
_cell.angle_beta   90.00
_cell.angle_gamma   90.00
#
_symmetry.space_group_name_H-M   'P 1'
#
loop_
_entity.id
_entity.type
_entity.pdbx_description
1 polymer ?
#
loop_
_entity_poly.entity_id
_entity_poly.type
_entity_poly.pdbx_seq_one_letter_code
_entity_poly.pdbx_strand_id
1 'polypeptide(L)'
;DRIVTFHFMLHDQPGMLSSILGLMAKSGANLMTVNQSIPMRGQASVTIAARTGEMKYSVEELLHRAEQLEGVNKVEILASE
;
A
#
# COMPACT_ATOMS: atom_id res chain seq x y z
N ASP A 1 -7.84 6.51 -16.75
CA ASP A 1 -7.04 6.41 -15.52
C ASP A 1 -7.47 5.18 -14.72
N ARG A 2 -6.50 4.36 -14.32
CA ARG A 2 -6.77 3.09 -13.66
C ARG A 2 -6.81 3.25 -12.15
N ILE A 3 -7.79 2.61 -11.52
CA ILE A 3 -7.86 2.53 -10.07
C ILE A 3 -7.41 1.14 -9.65
N VAL A 4 -6.41 1.09 -8.78
CA VAL A 4 -5.88 -0.17 -8.27
C VAL A 4 -6.06 -0.20 -6.77
N THR A 5 -6.53 -1.33 -6.25
CA THR A 5 -6.72 -1.53 -4.82
C THR A 5 -5.63 -2.46 -4.32
N PHE A 6 -4.80 -1.93 -3.41
CA PHE A 6 -3.69 -2.66 -2.81
C PHE A 6 -4.06 -3.12 -1.42
N HIS A 7 -3.59 -4.29 -1.05
CA HIS A 7 -3.77 -4.84 0.29
C HIS A 7 -2.41 -5.12 0.89
N PHE A 8 -2.16 -4.57 2.08
CA PHE A 8 -0.91 -4.76 2.80
C PHE A 8 -1.16 -5.49 4.10
N MET A 9 -0.34 -6.49 4.39
CA MET A 9 -0.27 -7.11 5.71
C MET A 9 1.00 -6.60 6.37
N LEU A 10 0.86 -5.98 7.54
CA LEU A 10 1.94 -5.26 8.21
C LEU A 10 2.13 -5.76 9.63
N HIS A 11 3.36 -5.66 10.13
CA HIS A 11 3.57 -5.71 11.57
C HIS A 11 2.87 -4.53 12.22
N ASP A 12 2.21 -4.78 13.34
CA ASP A 12 1.56 -3.71 14.10
C ASP A 12 2.62 -3.01 14.94
N GLN A 13 3.26 -2.01 14.36
CA GLN A 13 4.29 -1.22 15.03
C GLN A 13 4.18 0.24 14.59
N PRO A 14 4.66 1.17 15.43
CA PRO A 14 4.57 2.59 15.10
C PRO A 14 5.24 2.91 13.76
N GLY A 15 4.61 3.80 13.00
CA GLY A 15 5.18 4.30 11.75
C GLY A 15 4.90 3.48 10.53
N MET A 16 4.25 2.31 10.65
CA MET A 16 4.01 1.46 9.48
C MET A 16 3.09 2.10 8.46
N LEU A 17 1.96 2.64 8.91
CA LEU A 17 1.03 3.29 7.99
C LEU A 17 1.70 4.48 7.33
N SER A 18 2.45 5.25 8.09
CA SER A 18 3.17 6.41 7.57
C SER A 18 4.18 5.99 6.50
N SER A 19 4.88 4.88 6.70
CA SER A 19 5.84 4.36 5.72
C SER A 19 5.15 3.99 4.42
N ILE A 20 4.01 3.29 4.51
CA ILE A 20 3.24 2.90 3.32
C ILE A 20 2.73 4.13 2.58
N LEU A 21 2.14 5.08 3.31
CA LEU A 21 1.60 6.28 2.67
C LEU A 21 2.71 7.11 2.05
N GLY A 22 3.89 7.15 2.69
CA GLY A 22 5.05 7.84 2.13
C GLY A 22 5.51 7.20 0.83
N LEU A 23 5.55 5.88 0.76
CA LEU A 23 5.90 5.17 -0.45
C LEU A 23 4.91 5.49 -1.57
N MET A 24 3.60 5.42 -1.26
CA MET A 24 2.56 5.71 -2.24
C MET A 24 2.68 7.14 -2.75
N ALA A 25 2.93 8.10 -1.84
CA ALA A 25 3.08 9.50 -2.24
C ALA A 25 4.28 9.67 -3.17
N LYS A 26 5.41 9.04 -2.87
CA LYS A 26 6.60 9.13 -3.71
C LYS A 26 6.39 8.51 -5.08
N SER A 27 5.53 7.49 -5.16
CA SER A 27 5.24 6.83 -6.43
C SER A 27 4.43 7.71 -7.38
N GLY A 28 3.80 8.75 -6.87
CA GLY A 28 2.89 9.59 -7.65
C GLY A 28 1.47 9.05 -7.72
N ALA A 29 1.17 7.98 -7.00
CA ALA A 29 -0.19 7.46 -6.94
C ALA A 29 -1.10 8.45 -6.23
N ASN A 30 -2.32 8.59 -6.72
CA ASN A 30 -3.31 9.48 -6.14
C ASN A 30 -4.25 8.66 -5.25
N LEU A 31 -4.09 8.80 -3.94
CA LEU A 31 -4.85 7.98 -2.98
C LEU A 31 -6.32 8.39 -2.97
N MET A 32 -7.21 7.41 -3.01
CA MET A 32 -8.65 7.63 -2.95
C MET A 32 -9.23 7.21 -1.61
N THR A 33 -8.90 6.00 -1.16
CA THR A 33 -9.38 5.49 0.13
C THR A 33 -8.26 4.74 0.84
N VAL A 34 -8.29 4.82 2.16
CA VAL A 34 -7.38 4.07 3.02
C VAL A 34 -8.20 3.47 4.14
N ASN A 35 -8.18 2.16 4.27
CA ASN A 35 -8.89 1.44 5.32
C ASN A 35 -7.91 0.57 6.08
N GLN A 36 -7.89 0.72 7.40
CA GLN A 36 -7.01 -0.08 8.25
C GLN A 36 -7.86 -0.92 9.18
N SER A 37 -7.55 -2.20 9.28
CA SER A 37 -8.24 -3.09 10.20
C SER A 37 -7.70 -2.92 11.61
N ILE A 38 -8.48 -3.40 12.59
CA ILE A 38 -8.01 -3.47 13.97
C ILE A 38 -6.89 -4.52 14.02
N PRO A 39 -5.73 -4.17 14.60
CA PRO A 39 -4.62 -5.12 14.68
C PRO A 39 -4.98 -6.37 15.46
N MET A 40 -4.53 -7.51 14.94
CA MET A 40 -4.75 -8.81 15.58
C MET A 40 -3.45 -9.61 15.51
N ARG A 41 -3.05 -10.19 16.64
CA ARG A 41 -1.87 -11.06 16.73
C ARG A 41 -0.61 -10.36 16.20
N GLY A 42 -0.48 -9.06 16.49
CA GLY A 42 0.69 -8.31 16.06
C GLY A 42 0.70 -7.93 14.60
N GLN A 43 -0.41 -8.12 13.89
CA GLN A 43 -0.51 -7.76 12.48
C GLN A 43 -1.69 -6.83 12.24
N ALA A 44 -1.54 -5.95 11.27
CA ALA A 44 -2.60 -5.08 10.80
C ALA A 44 -2.73 -5.20 9.30
N SER A 45 -3.92 -5.05 8.76
CA SER A 45 -4.11 -5.00 7.33
C SER A 45 -4.55 -3.60 6.92
N VAL A 46 -4.01 -3.15 5.79
CA VAL A 46 -4.34 -1.84 5.23
C VAL A 46 -4.73 -2.04 3.77
N THR A 47 -5.89 -1.50 3.40
CA THR A 47 -6.36 -1.55 2.01
C THR A 47 -6.37 -0.13 1.47
N ILE A 48 -5.70 0.08 0.35
CA ILE A 48 -5.57 1.40 -0.26
C ILE A 48 -6.02 1.32 -1.71
N ALA A 49 -6.99 2.16 -2.06
CA ALA A 49 -7.38 2.34 -3.45
C ALA A 49 -6.77 3.63 -3.97
N ALA A 50 -6.14 3.57 -5.13
CA ALA A 50 -5.43 4.71 -5.68
C ALA A 50 -5.54 4.75 -7.20
N ARG A 51 -5.53 5.96 -7.75
CA ARG A 51 -5.41 6.17 -9.19
C ARG A 51 -3.94 6.12 -9.55
N THR A 52 -3.62 5.37 -10.60
CA THR A 52 -2.23 5.06 -10.95
C THR A 52 -1.76 5.74 -12.22
N GLY A 53 -2.62 6.55 -12.87
CA GLY A 53 -2.27 7.17 -14.15
C GLY A 53 -1.10 8.14 -14.08
N GLU A 54 -0.85 8.72 -12.92
CA GLU A 54 0.24 9.70 -12.75
C GLU A 54 1.45 9.09 -12.05
N MET A 55 1.50 7.79 -11.89
CA MET A 55 2.61 7.14 -11.22
C MET A 55 3.90 7.31 -12.01
N LYS A 56 4.99 7.43 -11.26
CA LYS A 56 6.33 7.63 -11.84
C LYS A 56 6.96 6.33 -12.32
N TYR A 57 6.42 5.20 -11.90
CA TYR A 57 6.87 3.88 -12.29
C TYR A 57 5.69 2.91 -12.24
N SER A 58 5.92 1.68 -12.66
CA SER A 58 4.83 0.71 -12.80
C SER A 58 4.27 0.25 -11.46
N VAL A 59 3.05 -0.30 -11.49
CA VAL A 59 2.44 -0.91 -10.32
C VAL A 59 3.32 -2.06 -9.81
N GLU A 60 3.92 -2.82 -10.72
CA GLU A 60 4.80 -3.92 -10.35
C GLU A 60 6.02 -3.42 -9.57
N GLU A 61 6.58 -2.28 -10.00
CA GLU A 61 7.71 -1.69 -9.29
C GLU A 61 7.27 -1.19 -7.91
N LEU A 62 6.06 -0.64 -7.81
CA LEU A 62 5.53 -0.21 -6.52
C LEU A 62 5.41 -1.38 -5.56
N LEU A 63 4.88 -2.52 -6.04
CA LEU A 63 4.77 -3.72 -5.21
C LEU A 63 6.15 -4.18 -4.74
N HIS A 64 7.12 -4.16 -5.65
CA HIS A 64 8.48 -4.57 -5.31
C HIS A 64 9.06 -3.68 -4.21
N ARG A 65 8.90 -2.36 -4.35
CA ARG A 65 9.40 -1.42 -3.35
C ARG A 65 8.69 -1.58 -2.01
N ALA A 66 7.38 -1.85 -2.05
CA ALA A 66 6.61 -2.08 -0.83
C ALA A 66 7.12 -3.29 -0.08
N GLU A 67 7.46 -4.36 -0.80
CA GLU A 67 7.96 -5.58 -0.19
C GLU A 67 9.31 -5.37 0.52
N GLN A 68 10.06 -4.34 0.11
CA GLN A 68 11.35 -4.03 0.71
C GLN A 68 11.24 -3.21 2.00
N LEU A 69 10.07 -2.66 2.29
CA LEU A 69 9.89 -1.89 3.52
C LEU A 69 9.88 -2.82 4.73
N GLU A 70 10.64 -2.44 5.74
CA GLU A 70 10.66 -3.20 6.98
C GLU A 70 9.27 -3.21 7.60
N GLY A 71 8.79 -4.39 8.01
CA GLY A 71 7.48 -4.52 8.62
C GLY A 71 6.36 -4.87 7.65
N VAL A 72 6.61 -4.83 6.34
CA VAL A 72 5.63 -5.28 5.35
C VAL A 72 5.78 -6.79 5.20
N ASN A 73 4.76 -7.54 5.61
CA ASN A 73 4.77 -8.99 5.52
C ASN A 73 4.28 -9.47 4.16
N LYS A 74 3.33 -8.74 3.58
CA LYS A 74 2.75 -9.13 2.31
C LYS A 74 2.07 -7.93 1.67
N VAL A 75 2.15 -7.81 0.37
CA VAL A 75 1.40 -6.83 -0.40
C VAL A 75 0.86 -7.51 -1.65
N GLU A 76 -0.39 -7.20 -1.99
CA GLU A 76 -1.03 -7.79 -3.17
C GLU A 76 -2.06 -6.83 -3.75
N ILE A 77 -2.42 -7.06 -5.00
CA ILE A 77 -3.47 -6.31 -5.66
C ILE A 77 -4.77 -7.08 -5.49
N LEU A 78 -5.80 -6.41 -4.94
CA LEU A 78 -7.12 -7.02 -4.79
C LEU A 78 -7.98 -6.77 -6.02
N ALA A 79 -7.86 -5.60 -6.63
CA ALA A 79 -8.70 -5.23 -7.77
C ALA A 79 -7.97 -4.19 -8.61
N SER A 80 -8.27 -4.20 -9.91
CA SER A 80 -7.72 -3.25 -10.86
C SER A 80 -8.83 -2.90 -11.85
N GLU A 81 -9.19 -1.60 -11.89
CA GLU A 81 -10.27 -1.15 -12.75
C GLU A 81 -9.82 -0.11 -13.75
#